data_c0f5a5c87b617c4afa2f03386381564e
#
_entry.id   c0f5a5c87b617c4afa2f03386381564e
#
_cell.length_a   1.000
_cell.length_b   1.000
_cell.length_c   1.000
_cell.angle_alpha   90.00
_cell.angle_beta   90.00
_cell.angle_gamma   90.00
#
_symmetry.space_group_name_H-M   'P 1'
#
loop_
_entity.id
_entity.type
_entity.pdbx_description
1 polymer ?
#
loop_
_entity_poly.entity_id
_entity_poly.type
_entity_poly.pdbx_seq_one_letter_code
_entity_poly.pdbx_strand_id
1 'polypeptide(L)'
;MSQPVRKRKKKSKNQYFTQATEDAIVRYNNSTDPEERSEIYRKEIHYAFFKLTENIIHTFKFYYTEVDNIEHLQHEVITFLLSKIHLFDQSKGAKAFSYFGTIAKRYLIIQNTKNYKKRVDKAQV
;
A
#
# COMPACT_ATOMS: atom_id res chain seq x y z
N MET A 1 20.14 28.64 22.48
CA MET A 1 19.89 28.04 22.23
C MET A 1 19.65 27.48 21.49
N SER A 2 19.59 27.15 21.19
CA SER A 2 19.28 26.51 20.49
C SER A 2 18.76 25.77 20.13
N GLN A 3 18.37 25.50 19.80
CA GLN A 3 17.76 24.76 19.44
C GLN A 3 17.75 24.07 18.80
N PRO A 4 17.59 23.61 18.72
CA PRO A 4 17.58 22.85 18.18
C PRO A 4 17.18 22.51 17.29
N VAL A 5 17.39 22.38 17.11
CA VAL A 5 16.96 22.03 16.30
C VAL A 5 16.86 21.29 15.73
N ARG A 6 16.89 20.92 15.72
CA ARG A 6 16.80 20.29 15.18
C ARG A 6 16.26 19.66 14.70
N LYS A 7 16.11 19.60 14.84
CA LYS A 7 15.62 18.81 14.41
C LYS A 7 14.91 18.88 13.50
N ARG A 8 15.27 19.06 12.77
CA ARG A 8 14.58 19.07 11.85
C ARG A 8 13.92 17.93 11.80
N LYS A 9 12.96 18.03 11.58
CA LYS A 9 12.24 16.96 11.46
C LYS A 9 12.60 16.27 10.30
N LYS A 10 12.95 15.08 10.33
CA LYS A 10 13.06 14.34 9.23
C LYS A 10 11.77 14.30 8.59
N LYS A 11 11.69 14.35 7.29
CA LYS A 11 10.49 14.16 6.60
C LYS A 11 10.03 12.80 6.90
N SER A 12 8.80 12.65 7.26
CA SER A 12 8.22 11.38 7.57
C SER A 12 8.24 10.49 6.34
N LYS A 13 8.58 9.25 6.51
CA LYS A 13 8.59 8.33 5.40
C LYS A 13 7.19 8.03 4.87
N ASN A 14 6.16 8.30 5.67
CA ASN A 14 4.80 8.06 5.24
C ASN A 14 4.04 9.35 5.02
N GLN A 15 4.77 10.39 4.62
CA GLN A 15 4.17 11.67 4.35
C GLN A 15 3.08 11.61 3.29
N TYR A 16 3.18 10.64 2.39
CA TYR A 16 2.20 10.45 1.35
C TYR A 16 0.91 9.78 1.85
N PHE A 17 0.94 9.25 3.06
CA PHE A 17 -0.20 8.55 3.64
C PHE A 17 -0.46 9.17 4.99
N THR A 18 -1.34 10.15 5.02
CA THR A 18 -1.56 10.95 6.21
C THR A 18 -2.91 10.68 6.82
N GLN A 19 -3.22 11.40 7.88
CA GLN A 19 -4.55 11.31 8.47
C GLN A 19 -5.61 11.72 7.45
N ALA A 20 -5.30 12.68 6.59
CA ALA A 20 -6.23 13.07 5.54
C ALA A 20 -6.54 11.91 4.60
N THR A 21 -5.54 11.08 4.32
CA THR A 21 -5.75 9.90 3.50
C THR A 21 -6.68 8.91 4.21
N GLU A 22 -6.44 8.71 5.50
CA GLU A 22 -7.29 7.82 6.27
C GLU A 22 -8.74 8.32 6.29
N ASP A 23 -8.91 9.63 6.47
CA ASP A 23 -10.24 10.22 6.47
C ASP A 23 -10.92 10.04 5.11
N ALA A 24 -10.14 10.15 4.04
CA ALA A 24 -10.67 9.92 2.70
C ALA A 24 -11.13 8.49 2.53
N ILE A 25 -10.40 7.53 3.10
CA ILE A 25 -10.82 6.14 3.03
C ILE A 25 -12.13 5.94 3.77
N VAL A 26 -12.29 6.58 4.92
CA VAL A 26 -13.53 6.49 5.67
C VAL A 26 -14.68 7.06 4.85
N ARG A 27 -14.46 8.22 4.22
CA ARG A 27 -15.51 8.81 3.37
C ARG A 27 -15.84 7.91 2.19
N TYR A 28 -14.81 7.30 1.61
CA TYR A 28 -15.00 6.37 0.52
C TYR A 28 -15.91 5.21 0.96
N ASN A 29 -15.60 4.64 2.12
CA ASN A 29 -16.37 3.51 2.60
C ASN A 29 -17.80 3.88 3.00
N ASN A 30 -18.01 5.12 3.39
CA ASN A 30 -19.33 5.57 3.78
C ASN A 30 -20.20 6.02 2.60
N SER A 31 -19.60 6.21 1.45
CA SER A 31 -20.33 6.67 0.29
C SER A 31 -21.00 5.51 -0.42
N THR A 32 -22.24 5.72 -0.88
CA THR A 32 -22.93 4.72 -1.67
C THR A 32 -22.98 5.12 -3.13
N ASP A 33 -22.45 6.28 -3.48
CA ASP A 33 -22.47 6.79 -4.85
C ASP A 33 -21.19 6.36 -5.56
N PRO A 34 -21.28 5.51 -6.59
CA PRO A 34 -20.06 5.03 -7.27
C PRO A 34 -19.21 6.16 -7.85
N GLU A 35 -19.82 7.22 -8.33
CA GLU A 35 -19.07 8.33 -8.89
C GLU A 35 -18.31 9.08 -7.82
N GLU A 36 -18.96 9.29 -6.69
CA GLU A 36 -18.30 9.96 -5.57
C GLU A 36 -17.13 9.12 -5.07
N ARG A 37 -17.33 7.82 -4.94
CA ARG A 37 -16.28 6.93 -4.48
C ARG A 37 -15.09 6.94 -5.44
N SER A 38 -15.37 6.90 -6.72
CA SER A 38 -14.32 6.96 -7.72
C SER A 38 -13.50 8.24 -7.61
N GLU A 39 -14.18 9.34 -7.39
CA GLU A 39 -13.50 10.61 -7.30
C GLU A 39 -12.66 10.72 -6.04
N ILE A 40 -13.18 10.26 -4.92
CA ILE A 40 -12.43 10.27 -3.67
C ILE A 40 -11.16 9.42 -3.85
N TYR A 41 -11.32 8.25 -4.43
CA TYR A 41 -10.17 7.39 -4.63
C TYR A 41 -9.15 8.03 -5.54
N ARG A 42 -9.57 8.52 -6.67
CA ARG A 42 -8.66 9.07 -7.66
C ARG A 42 -7.91 10.28 -7.13
N LYS A 43 -8.60 11.13 -6.39
CA LYS A 43 -8.01 12.38 -5.93
C LYS A 43 -7.28 12.28 -4.61
N GLU A 44 -7.71 11.39 -3.73
CA GLU A 44 -7.21 11.42 -2.36
C GLU A 44 -6.60 10.12 -1.87
N ILE A 45 -6.80 9.01 -2.54
CA ILE A 45 -6.35 7.72 -2.03
C ILE A 45 -5.31 7.08 -2.95
N HIS A 46 -5.51 7.19 -4.25
CA HIS A 46 -4.67 6.46 -5.19
C HIS A 46 -3.18 6.72 -5.02
N TYR A 47 -2.81 7.98 -4.88
CA TYR A 47 -1.40 8.32 -4.75
C TYR A 47 -0.80 7.68 -3.50
N ALA A 48 -1.54 7.68 -2.40
CA ALA A 48 -1.06 7.09 -1.18
C ALA A 48 -0.84 5.58 -1.35
N PHE A 49 -1.77 4.90 -1.98
CA PHE A 49 -1.61 3.47 -2.24
C PHE A 49 -0.44 3.22 -3.19
N PHE A 50 -0.30 4.07 -4.19
CA PHE A 50 0.79 3.93 -5.14
C PHE A 50 2.14 4.03 -4.45
N LYS A 51 2.33 5.07 -3.63
CA LYS A 51 3.60 5.25 -2.95
C LYS A 51 3.83 4.19 -1.88
N LEU A 52 2.78 3.78 -1.21
CA LEU A 52 2.89 2.73 -0.20
C LEU A 52 3.41 1.43 -0.82
N THR A 53 2.81 1.02 -1.92
CA THR A 53 3.20 -0.21 -2.57
C THR A 53 4.59 -0.09 -3.17
N GLU A 54 4.92 1.06 -3.75
CA GLU A 54 6.25 1.29 -4.29
C GLU A 54 7.30 1.13 -3.21
N ASN A 55 7.08 1.75 -2.07
CA ASN A 55 8.04 1.69 -0.98
C ASN A 55 8.21 0.30 -0.42
N ILE A 56 7.12 -0.44 -0.30
CA ILE A 56 7.20 -1.79 0.23
C ILE A 56 7.95 -2.70 -0.74
N ILE A 57 7.66 -2.59 -2.03
CA ILE A 57 8.33 -3.41 -3.02
C ILE A 57 9.83 -3.16 -2.98
N HIS A 58 10.23 -1.90 -2.93
CA HIS A 58 11.66 -1.57 -2.94
C HIS A 58 12.33 -1.87 -1.61
N THR A 59 11.66 -1.61 -0.51
CA THR A 59 12.24 -1.83 0.80
C THR A 59 12.53 -3.29 1.05
N PHE A 60 11.62 -4.16 0.65
CA PHE A 60 11.78 -5.59 0.89
C PHE A 60 12.29 -6.33 -0.34
N LYS A 61 12.56 -5.59 -1.41
CA LYS A 61 13.20 -6.16 -2.61
C LYS A 61 12.43 -7.32 -3.21
N PHE A 62 11.13 -7.19 -3.21
CA PHE A 62 10.29 -8.22 -3.79
C PHE A 62 10.52 -8.38 -5.29
N TYR A 63 11.18 -7.40 -5.91
CA TYR A 63 11.45 -7.48 -7.34
C TYR A 63 12.57 -8.46 -7.69
N TYR A 64 13.16 -9.08 -6.68
CA TYR A 64 14.19 -10.08 -6.94
C TYR A 64 13.62 -11.37 -7.46
N THR A 65 12.34 -11.60 -7.28
CA THR A 65 11.78 -12.85 -7.74
C THR A 65 11.30 -12.69 -9.15
N GLU A 66 10.85 -13.74 -9.75
CA GLU A 66 10.44 -13.83 -11.13
C GLU A 66 9.35 -12.83 -11.48
N VAL A 67 9.67 -11.59 -11.43
CA VAL A 67 8.72 -10.55 -11.75
C VAL A 67 9.24 -9.83 -12.97
N ASP A 68 8.55 -9.99 -14.08
CA ASP A 68 8.97 -9.38 -15.32
C ASP A 68 8.80 -7.87 -15.30
N ASN A 69 7.85 -7.38 -14.53
CA ASN A 69 7.47 -5.99 -14.60
C ASN A 69 7.05 -5.51 -13.22
N ILE A 70 7.84 -4.64 -12.64
CA ILE A 70 7.56 -4.11 -11.32
C ILE A 70 6.30 -3.26 -11.29
N GLU A 71 6.04 -2.55 -12.38
CA GLU A 71 4.82 -1.76 -12.45
C GLU A 71 3.59 -2.65 -12.44
N HIS A 72 3.68 -3.78 -13.09
CA HIS A 72 2.58 -4.73 -13.10
C HIS A 72 2.34 -5.29 -11.69
N LEU A 73 3.41 -5.62 -11.00
CA LEU A 73 3.31 -6.11 -9.63
C LEU A 73 2.67 -5.07 -8.74
N GLN A 74 3.12 -3.82 -8.89
CA GLN A 74 2.58 -2.73 -8.10
C GLN A 74 1.09 -2.55 -8.36
N HIS A 75 0.70 -2.66 -9.61
CA HIS A 75 -0.70 -2.54 -9.98
C HIS A 75 -1.53 -3.65 -9.35
N GLU A 76 -1.00 -4.85 -9.34
CA GLU A 76 -1.69 -5.98 -8.72
C GLU A 76 -1.91 -5.74 -7.23
N VAL A 77 -0.89 -5.24 -6.54
CA VAL A 77 -1.02 -4.98 -5.12
C VAL A 77 -2.06 -3.91 -4.85
N ILE A 78 -2.04 -2.85 -5.66
CA ILE A 78 -3.03 -1.78 -5.49
C ILE A 78 -4.43 -2.31 -5.69
N THR A 79 -4.62 -3.16 -6.69
CA THR A 79 -5.92 -3.77 -6.94
C THR A 79 -6.36 -4.60 -5.74
N PHE A 80 -5.41 -5.32 -5.15
CA PHE A 80 -5.73 -6.12 -3.98
C PHE A 80 -6.11 -5.23 -2.80
N LEU A 81 -5.40 -4.12 -2.61
CA LEU A 81 -5.75 -3.19 -1.53
C LEU A 81 -7.15 -2.62 -1.74
N LEU A 82 -7.50 -2.33 -2.98
CA LEU A 82 -8.82 -1.84 -3.28
C LEU A 82 -9.90 -2.86 -2.93
N SER A 83 -9.60 -4.12 -3.14
CA SER A 83 -10.56 -5.17 -2.82
C SER A 83 -10.77 -5.30 -1.32
N LYS A 84 -9.86 -4.76 -0.52
CA LYS A 84 -9.95 -4.84 0.94
C LYS A 84 -10.29 -3.52 1.61
N ILE A 85 -10.43 -2.45 0.82
CA ILE A 85 -10.60 -1.12 1.40
C ILE A 85 -11.86 -1.03 2.25
N HIS A 86 -12.88 -1.77 1.87
CA HIS A 86 -14.15 -1.74 2.61
C HIS A 86 -14.06 -2.35 3.99
N LEU A 87 -13.00 -3.08 4.27
CA LEU A 87 -12.83 -3.73 5.56
C LEU A 87 -12.15 -2.84 6.60
N PHE A 88 -11.62 -1.70 6.16
CA PHE A 88 -10.96 -0.81 7.11
C PHE A 88 -12.00 -0.17 8.02
N ASP A 89 -11.77 -0.28 9.32
CA ASP A 89 -12.67 0.27 10.32
C ASP A 89 -11.86 1.15 11.27
N GLN A 90 -12.02 2.45 11.11
CA GLN A 90 -11.26 3.42 11.88
C GLN A 90 -11.52 3.29 13.38
N SER A 91 -12.71 2.83 13.76
CA SER A 91 -13.08 2.73 15.16
C SER A 91 -12.29 1.65 15.89
N LYS A 92 -11.62 0.77 15.17
CA LYS A 92 -10.84 -0.27 15.81
C LYS A 92 -9.46 0.19 16.24
N GLY A 93 -9.12 1.44 15.96
CA GLY A 93 -7.90 2.03 16.49
C GLY A 93 -6.66 1.90 15.65
N ALA A 94 -6.66 1.01 14.67
CA ALA A 94 -5.50 0.87 13.81
C ALA A 94 -5.48 2.00 12.79
N LYS A 95 -4.27 2.48 12.50
CA LYS A 95 -4.12 3.50 11.48
C LYS A 95 -4.20 2.87 10.10
N ALA A 96 -4.78 3.60 9.16
CA ALA A 96 -4.92 3.09 7.80
C ALA A 96 -3.55 2.77 7.19
N PHE A 97 -2.56 3.60 7.44
CA PHE A 97 -1.23 3.34 6.90
C PHE A 97 -0.72 1.96 7.31
N SER A 98 -0.82 1.65 8.60
CA SER A 98 -0.35 0.35 9.09
C SER A 98 -1.21 -0.79 8.60
N TYR A 99 -2.51 -0.56 8.57
CA TYR A 99 -3.45 -1.58 8.15
C TYR A 99 -3.19 -2.01 6.70
N PHE A 100 -3.13 -1.04 5.79
CA PHE A 100 -2.93 -1.36 4.39
C PHE A 100 -1.49 -1.76 4.10
N GLY A 101 -0.55 -1.23 4.87
CA GLY A 101 0.83 -1.66 4.74
C GLY A 101 1.00 -3.13 5.04
N THR A 102 0.35 -3.60 6.10
CA THR A 102 0.42 -5.01 6.46
C THR A 102 -0.21 -5.89 5.39
N ILE A 103 -1.36 -5.47 4.86
CA ILE A 103 -2.04 -6.24 3.82
C ILE A 103 -1.16 -6.32 2.57
N ALA A 104 -0.59 -5.20 2.16
CA ALA A 104 0.26 -5.17 0.97
C ALA A 104 1.47 -6.06 1.15
N LYS A 105 2.09 -6.01 2.32
CA LYS A 105 3.28 -6.82 2.57
C LYS A 105 2.95 -8.30 2.54
N ARG A 106 1.85 -8.68 3.16
CA ARG A 106 1.44 -10.08 3.14
C ARG A 106 1.16 -10.58 1.75
N TYR A 107 0.48 -9.76 0.95
CA TYR A 107 0.19 -10.13 -0.42
C TYR A 107 1.48 -10.37 -1.19
N LEU A 108 2.44 -9.45 -1.04
CA LEU A 108 3.71 -9.57 -1.75
C LEU A 108 4.51 -10.78 -1.30
N ILE A 109 4.48 -11.09 -0.02
CA ILE A 109 5.17 -12.27 0.48
C ILE A 109 4.57 -13.53 -0.13
N ILE A 110 3.25 -13.60 -0.21
CA ILE A 110 2.59 -14.76 -0.77
C ILE A 110 2.93 -14.91 -2.26
N GLN A 111 2.90 -13.79 -2.99
CA GLN A 111 3.24 -13.83 -4.42
C GLN A 111 4.69 -14.21 -4.63
N ASN A 112 5.56 -13.69 -3.77
CA ASN A 112 6.97 -14.00 -3.85
C ASN A 112 7.20 -15.50 -3.66
N THR A 113 6.53 -16.08 -2.69
CA THR A 113 6.65 -17.51 -2.41
C THR A 113 6.13 -18.34 -3.58
N LYS A 114 5.00 -17.92 -4.15
CA LYS A 114 4.44 -18.63 -5.30
C LYS A 114 5.40 -18.59 -6.49
N ASN A 115 5.97 -17.43 -6.74
CA ASN A 115 6.88 -17.29 -7.87
C ASN A 115 8.13 -18.13 -7.67
N TYR A 116 8.62 -18.17 -6.45
CA TYR A 116 9.79 -18.98 -6.15
C TYR A 116 9.49 -20.46 -6.39
N LYS A 117 8.35 -20.91 -5.92
CA LYS A 117 7.94 -22.30 -6.11
C LYS A 117 7.84 -22.66 -7.58
N LYS A 118 7.25 -21.80 -8.36
CA LYS A 118 7.13 -22.04 -9.79
C LYS A 118 8.49 -22.22 -10.42
N ARG A 119 9.43 -21.40 -10.04
CA ARG A 119 10.76 -21.44 -10.61
C ARG A 119 11.47 -22.74 -10.24
N VAL A 120 11.31 -23.16 -9.00
CA VAL A 120 11.92 -24.40 -8.53
C VAL A 120 11.32 -25.58 -9.27
N ASP A 121 10.01 -25.61 -9.38
CA ASP A 121 9.34 -26.71 -10.08
C ASP A 121 9.79 -26.79 -11.53
N LYS A 122 9.93 -25.65 -12.17
CA LYS A 122 10.38 -25.63 -13.55
C LYS A 122 11.80 -26.15 -13.67
N ALA A 123 12.65 -25.80 -12.72
CA ALA A 123 14.03 -26.22 -12.76
C ALA A 123 14.18 -27.71 -12.59
N GLN A 124 13.21 -28.36 -12.01
CA GLN A 124 13.28 -29.79 -11.76
C GLN A 124 12.75 -30.64 -12.90
N VAL A 125 12.19 -30.04 -13.90
CA VAL A 125 11.64 -30.77 -15.04
C VAL A 125 12.73 -31.15 -16.08
#